data_21a2a901efb10af8c00bceb57be1d31f
#
_entry.id   21a2a901efb10af8c00bceb57be1d31f
#
_cell.length_a   1.000
_cell.length_b   1.000
_cell.length_c   1.000
_cell.angle_alpha   90.00
_cell.angle_beta   90.00
_cell.angle_gamma   90.00
#
_symmetry.space_group_name_H-M   'P 1'
#
loop_
_entity.id
_entity.type
_entity.pdbx_description
1 polymer ?
#
loop_
_entity_poly.entity_id
_entity_poly.type
_entity_poly.pdbx_seq_one_letter_code
_entity_poly.pdbx_strand_id
1 'polypeptide(L)'
;MIWMLVRVVFFGVLFLAGRLAYDTALLVDAGGLSNESTVVIEVLNGCGRKGIGERATELLTDLGFDVMFLGNADDFQYQETLVLDRVGDRSKAVGITEALGVGSVISQLNSNSYVEATVIVGKDFDLLRPVGQSGAK
;
A
#
# COMPACT_ATOMS: atom_id res chain seq x y z
N MET A 1 -31.49 -46.11 27.16
CA MET A 1 -31.60 -44.69 27.55
C MET A 1 -30.24 -44.04 27.82
N ILE A 2 -29.34 -44.69 28.52
CA ILE A 2 -28.01 -44.14 28.85
C ILE A 2 -27.12 -43.90 27.59
N TRP A 3 -27.20 -44.75 26.60
CA TRP A 3 -26.44 -44.63 25.35
C TRP A 3 -26.88 -43.47 24.47
N MET A 4 -28.14 -43.04 24.59
CA MET A 4 -28.66 -41.90 23.84
C MET A 4 -28.20 -40.56 24.46
N LEU A 5 -28.09 -40.51 25.78
CA LEU A 5 -27.60 -39.34 26.51
C LEU A 5 -26.08 -39.11 26.27
N VAL A 6 -25.30 -40.19 26.22
CA VAL A 6 -23.85 -40.10 25.94
C VAL A 6 -23.57 -39.58 24.55
N ARG A 7 -24.37 -39.94 23.54
CA ARG A 7 -24.24 -39.43 22.18
C ARG A 7 -24.56 -37.94 22.08
N VAL A 8 -25.58 -37.45 22.77
CA VAL A 8 -25.96 -36.04 22.76
C VAL A 8 -24.90 -35.18 23.45
N VAL A 9 -24.33 -35.64 24.53
CA VAL A 9 -23.24 -34.91 25.25
C VAL A 9 -21.96 -34.90 24.43
N PHE A 10 -21.64 -36.01 23.74
CA PHE A 10 -20.43 -36.07 22.87
C PHE A 10 -20.53 -35.16 21.66
N PHE A 11 -21.71 -35.07 21.04
CA PHE A 11 -21.95 -34.12 19.92
C PHE A 11 -21.95 -32.67 20.41
N GLY A 12 -22.47 -32.38 21.61
CA GLY A 12 -22.46 -31.03 22.18
C GLY A 12 -21.04 -30.52 22.49
N VAL A 13 -20.21 -31.40 23.05
CA VAL A 13 -18.80 -31.07 23.37
C VAL A 13 -17.97 -30.89 22.09
N LEU A 14 -18.21 -31.69 21.06
CA LEU A 14 -17.53 -31.55 19.77
C LEU A 14 -17.92 -30.25 19.05
N PHE A 15 -19.18 -29.83 19.17
CA PHE A 15 -19.68 -28.59 18.57
C PHE A 15 -19.14 -27.33 19.30
N LEU A 16 -19.00 -27.44 20.63
CA LEU A 16 -18.43 -26.36 21.45
C LEU A 16 -16.92 -26.21 21.23
N ALA A 17 -16.20 -27.32 21.08
CA ALA A 17 -14.77 -27.33 20.78
C ALA A 17 -14.50 -26.76 19.34
N GLY A 18 -15.39 -27.04 18.38
CA GLY A 18 -15.31 -26.48 17.03
C GLY A 18 -15.50 -24.97 17.00
N ARG A 19 -16.39 -24.43 17.84
CA ARG A 19 -16.59 -22.98 17.94
C ARG A 19 -15.42 -22.24 18.59
N LEU A 20 -14.82 -22.82 19.62
CA LEU A 20 -13.63 -22.25 20.27
C LEU A 20 -12.41 -22.25 19.36
N ALA A 21 -12.28 -23.21 18.46
CA ALA A 21 -11.20 -23.24 17.47
C ALA A 21 -11.40 -22.21 16.35
N TYR A 22 -12.64 -21.90 15.98
CA TYR A 22 -12.97 -20.87 14.99
C TYR A 22 -12.73 -19.45 15.53
N ASP A 23 -13.09 -19.17 16.77
CA ASP A 23 -12.92 -17.85 17.37
C ASP A 23 -11.44 -17.51 17.64
N THR A 24 -10.59 -18.51 17.92
CA THR A 24 -9.14 -18.27 18.06
C THR A 24 -8.44 -18.10 16.72
N ALA A 25 -8.94 -18.66 15.63
CA ALA A 25 -8.39 -18.46 14.29
C ALA A 25 -8.67 -17.04 13.76
N LEU A 26 -9.79 -16.41 14.16
CA LEU A 26 -10.12 -15.04 13.81
C LEU A 26 -9.35 -13.98 14.60
N LEU A 27 -8.78 -14.35 15.77
CA LEU A 27 -8.01 -13.42 16.60
C LEU A 27 -6.50 -13.44 16.30
N VAL A 28 -6.01 -14.41 15.53
CA VAL A 28 -4.58 -14.50 15.17
C VAL A 28 -4.25 -13.67 13.94
N ASP A 29 -5.26 -13.27 13.15
CA ASP A 29 -5.03 -12.46 11.92
C ASP A 29 -5.12 -10.94 12.16
N ALA A 30 -5.44 -10.50 13.37
CA ALA A 30 -5.44 -9.09 13.74
C ALA A 30 -4.10 -8.59 14.34
N GLY A 31 -3.09 -9.42 14.37
CA GLY A 31 -1.77 -9.15 14.96
C GLY A 31 -0.61 -9.57 14.06
N GLY A 32 -0.83 -9.71 12.75
CA GLY A 32 0.26 -9.77 11.81
C GLY A 32 1.02 -8.46 11.89
N LEU A 33 2.08 -8.43 12.70
CA LEU A 33 3.21 -7.56 12.45
C LEU A 33 3.76 -8.00 11.09
N SER A 34 3.10 -7.55 10.02
CA SER A 34 3.76 -7.42 8.73
C SER A 34 4.89 -6.45 9.00
N ASN A 35 6.08 -6.98 9.18
CA ASN A 35 7.33 -6.25 9.13
C ASN A 35 7.53 -5.87 7.64
N GLU A 36 6.51 -5.23 7.05
CA GLU A 36 6.62 -4.57 5.77
C GLU A 36 7.50 -3.36 6.03
N SER A 37 8.77 -3.52 5.69
CA SER A 37 9.69 -2.38 5.66
C SER A 37 9.01 -1.30 4.82
N THR A 38 8.82 -0.13 5.43
CA THR A 38 8.25 1.04 4.76
C THR A 38 9.03 1.29 3.47
N VAL A 39 8.34 1.37 2.35
CA VAL A 39 8.99 1.60 1.05
C VAL A 39 9.59 3.00 1.02
N VAL A 40 10.88 3.08 0.77
CA VAL A 40 11.62 4.34 0.69
C VAL A 40 11.53 4.90 -0.73
N ILE A 41 11.05 6.12 -0.87
CA ILE A 41 10.77 6.73 -2.18
C ILE A 41 11.36 8.12 -2.35
N GLU A 42 11.50 8.52 -3.61
CA GLU A 42 11.79 9.87 -4.06
C GLU A 42 10.57 10.44 -4.79
N VAL A 43 10.29 11.72 -4.58
CA VAL A 43 9.22 12.46 -5.26
C VAL A 43 9.81 13.54 -6.13
N LEU A 44 9.49 13.53 -7.42
CA LEU A 44 9.94 14.52 -8.39
C LEU A 44 8.76 15.25 -9.02
N ASN A 45 8.79 16.58 -9.01
CA ASN A 45 7.82 17.40 -9.73
C ASN A 45 8.11 17.33 -11.24
N GLY A 46 7.25 16.65 -11.98
CA GLY A 46 7.34 16.49 -13.43
C GLY A 46 6.35 17.37 -14.22
N CYS A 47 5.50 18.14 -13.54
CA CYS A 47 4.54 19.04 -14.22
C CYS A 47 4.86 20.54 -14.11
N GLY A 48 5.89 20.91 -13.35
CA GLY A 48 6.35 22.29 -13.18
C GLY A 48 5.42 23.17 -12.34
N ARG A 49 4.35 22.63 -11.76
CA ARG A 49 3.43 23.40 -10.90
C ARG A 49 4.08 23.60 -9.53
N LYS A 50 4.11 24.86 -9.07
CA LYS A 50 4.64 25.18 -7.74
C LYS A 50 3.84 24.50 -6.65
N GLY A 51 4.55 23.92 -5.67
CA GLY A 51 3.95 23.28 -4.49
C GLY A 51 3.37 21.90 -4.73
N ILE A 52 3.44 21.37 -5.97
CA ILE A 52 2.86 20.05 -6.27
C ILE A 52 3.68 18.91 -5.67
N GLY A 53 5.00 19.06 -5.63
CA GLY A 53 5.90 18.08 -5.04
C GLY A 53 5.68 17.95 -3.55
N GLU A 54 5.52 19.06 -2.84
CA GLU A 54 5.23 19.11 -1.41
C GLU A 54 3.89 18.42 -1.11
N ARG A 55 2.84 18.74 -1.86
CA ARG A 55 1.52 18.10 -1.72
C ARG A 55 1.57 16.60 -2.00
N ALA A 56 2.35 16.17 -3.00
CA ALA A 56 2.54 14.76 -3.30
C ALA A 56 3.31 14.06 -2.18
N THR A 57 4.32 14.72 -1.60
CA THR A 57 5.07 14.21 -0.46
C THR A 57 4.17 14.01 0.76
N GLU A 58 3.34 15.00 1.11
CA GLU A 58 2.37 14.90 2.20
C GLU A 58 1.42 13.73 1.98
N LEU A 59 0.82 13.63 0.78
CA LEU A 59 -0.08 12.54 0.43
C LEU A 59 0.57 11.16 0.56
N LEU A 60 1.77 10.98 0.02
CA LEU A 60 2.48 9.71 0.05
C LEU A 60 2.93 9.32 1.46
N THR A 61 3.32 10.30 2.27
CA THR A 61 3.64 10.09 3.69
C THR A 61 2.40 9.66 4.48
N ASP A 62 1.25 10.27 4.23
CA ASP A 62 -0.03 9.89 4.84
C ASP A 62 -0.47 8.46 4.43
N LEU A 63 -0.08 8.03 3.23
CA LEU A 63 -0.30 6.67 2.73
C LEU A 63 0.71 5.65 3.28
N GLY A 64 1.69 6.07 4.09
CA GLY A 64 2.64 5.21 4.79
C GLY A 64 3.96 4.96 4.06
N PHE A 65 4.27 5.72 3.00
CA PHE A 65 5.57 5.67 2.33
C PHE A 65 6.58 6.58 3.01
N ASP A 66 7.87 6.20 2.97
CA ASP A 66 8.96 7.02 3.48
C ASP A 66 9.55 7.88 2.35
N VAL A 67 9.18 9.16 2.31
CA VAL A 67 9.67 10.09 1.29
C VAL A 67 11.02 10.68 1.74
N MET A 68 12.10 10.14 1.19
CA MET A 68 13.47 10.55 1.52
C MET A 68 13.94 11.78 0.74
N PHE A 69 13.48 11.94 -0.50
CA PHE A 69 13.90 13.04 -1.37
C PHE A 69 12.70 13.68 -2.08
N LEU A 70 12.75 15.01 -2.17
CA LEU A 70 11.84 15.83 -2.94
C LEU A 70 12.64 16.72 -3.87
N GLY A 71 12.30 16.73 -5.17
CA GLY A 71 12.98 17.52 -6.17
C GLY A 71 12.14 17.80 -7.42
N ASN A 72 12.80 18.20 -8.48
CA ASN A 72 12.20 18.39 -9.80
C ASN A 72 12.67 17.27 -10.75
N ALA A 73 11.81 16.85 -11.66
CA ALA A 73 12.21 16.00 -12.76
C ALA A 73 13.09 16.75 -13.76
N ASP A 74 13.73 16.03 -14.68
CA ASP A 74 14.61 16.61 -15.70
C ASP A 74 13.86 17.56 -16.64
N ASP A 75 12.55 17.31 -16.84
CA ASP A 75 11.67 18.23 -17.53
C ASP A 75 10.28 18.29 -16.84
N PHE A 76 9.42 19.23 -17.29
CA PHE A 76 8.09 19.46 -16.75
C PHE A 76 6.96 19.09 -17.73
N GLN A 77 7.24 18.16 -18.63
CA GLN A 77 6.31 17.74 -19.70
C GLN A 77 5.45 16.52 -19.32
N TYR A 78 5.63 15.98 -18.13
CA TYR A 78 4.91 14.77 -17.71
C TYR A 78 3.41 15.03 -17.59
N GLN A 79 2.62 14.38 -18.47
CA GLN A 79 1.17 14.48 -18.46
C GLN A 79 0.56 13.60 -17.37
N GLU A 80 1.16 12.41 -17.18
CA GLU A 80 0.73 11.40 -16.22
C GLU A 80 1.79 11.16 -15.16
N THR A 81 1.34 10.83 -13.96
CA THR A 81 2.20 10.41 -12.87
C THR A 81 2.81 9.06 -13.18
N LEU A 82 4.12 8.95 -13.01
CA LEU A 82 4.90 7.73 -13.25
C LEU A 82 5.54 7.24 -11.96
N VAL A 83 5.59 5.93 -11.77
CA VAL A 83 6.35 5.31 -10.70
C VAL A 83 7.46 4.46 -11.32
N LEU A 84 8.70 4.79 -10.98
CA LEU A 84 9.89 4.08 -11.45
C LEU A 84 10.31 3.07 -10.39
N ASP A 85 10.35 1.79 -10.77
CA ASP A 85 10.97 0.76 -9.95
C ASP A 85 12.50 0.86 -10.09
N ARG A 86 13.19 1.12 -8.98
CA ARG A 86 14.64 1.32 -8.93
C ARG A 86 15.43 0.07 -8.56
N VAL A 87 14.78 -0.88 -7.88
CA VAL A 87 15.47 -2.04 -7.26
C VAL A 87 15.09 -3.39 -7.87
N GLY A 88 14.15 -3.41 -8.83
CA GLY A 88 13.67 -4.64 -9.46
C GLY A 88 12.55 -5.33 -8.68
N ASP A 89 12.01 -4.69 -7.67
CA ASP A 89 10.81 -5.14 -6.97
C ASP A 89 9.58 -4.37 -7.45
N ARG A 90 9.07 -4.79 -8.59
CA ARG A 90 7.90 -4.18 -9.22
C ARG A 90 6.68 -4.13 -8.31
N SER A 91 6.56 -5.04 -7.35
CA SER A 91 5.41 -5.08 -6.44
C SER A 91 5.32 -3.83 -5.58
N LYS A 92 6.45 -3.28 -5.14
CA LYS A 92 6.53 -2.02 -4.39
C LYS A 92 6.04 -0.84 -5.22
N ALA A 93 6.49 -0.74 -6.47
CA ALA A 93 6.06 0.32 -7.39
C ALA A 93 4.56 0.21 -7.73
N VAL A 94 4.04 -1.02 -7.92
CA VAL A 94 2.61 -1.28 -8.12
C VAL A 94 1.82 -0.85 -6.88
N GLY A 95 2.26 -1.18 -5.68
CA GLY A 95 1.62 -0.76 -4.42
C GLY A 95 1.48 0.77 -4.31
N ILE A 96 2.47 1.53 -4.80
CA ILE A 96 2.40 3.00 -4.86
C ILE A 96 1.31 3.47 -5.82
N THR A 97 1.24 2.91 -7.05
CA THR A 97 0.20 3.29 -8.03
C THR A 97 -1.20 2.93 -7.57
N GLU A 98 -1.36 1.80 -6.90
CA GLU A 98 -2.63 1.38 -6.31
C GLU A 98 -3.05 2.33 -5.18
N ALA A 99 -2.13 2.71 -4.31
CA ALA A 99 -2.40 3.64 -3.22
C ALA A 99 -2.78 5.04 -3.73
N LEU A 100 -2.15 5.50 -4.80
CA LEU A 100 -2.46 6.79 -5.45
C LEU A 100 -3.74 6.73 -6.31
N GLY A 101 -4.17 5.54 -6.73
CA GLY A 101 -5.31 5.33 -7.61
C GLY A 101 -5.07 5.71 -9.07
N VAL A 102 -3.88 6.10 -9.45
CA VAL A 102 -3.45 6.37 -10.83
C VAL A 102 -1.94 6.20 -10.95
N GLY A 103 -1.44 6.26 -12.18
CA GLY A 103 -0.03 6.20 -12.51
C GLY A 103 0.34 4.94 -13.27
N SER A 104 1.50 4.98 -13.87
CA SER A 104 2.08 3.87 -14.61
C SER A 104 3.39 3.46 -13.97
N VAL A 105 3.68 2.15 -13.98
CA VAL A 105 4.94 1.60 -13.46
C VAL A 105 5.90 1.34 -14.60
N ILE A 106 7.10 1.90 -14.50
CA ILE A 106 8.22 1.67 -15.42
C ILE A 106 9.39 1.09 -14.61
N SER A 107 9.98 0.00 -15.10
CA SER A 107 11.20 -0.52 -14.51
C SER A 107 12.40 0.27 -15.04
N GLN A 108 13.09 0.96 -14.14
CA GLN A 108 14.31 1.72 -14.42
C GLN A 108 15.33 1.47 -13.31
N LEU A 109 15.97 0.32 -13.38
CA LEU A 109 16.87 -0.16 -12.34
C LEU A 109 18.09 0.75 -12.18
N ASN A 110 18.44 1.02 -10.93
CA ASN A 110 19.63 1.75 -10.57
C ASN A 110 20.26 1.11 -9.32
N SER A 111 21.30 0.32 -9.52
CA SER A 111 22.01 -0.38 -8.43
C SER A 111 22.63 0.55 -7.38
N ASN A 112 22.77 1.84 -7.70
CA ASN A 112 23.28 2.86 -6.81
C ASN A 112 22.16 3.73 -6.19
N SER A 113 20.90 3.36 -6.38
CA SER A 113 19.77 4.11 -5.81
C SER A 113 19.68 3.87 -4.31
N TYR A 114 19.50 4.95 -3.56
CA TYR A 114 19.17 4.91 -2.14
C TYR A 114 17.67 4.79 -1.88
N VAL A 115 16.84 4.88 -2.93
CA VAL A 115 15.40 4.73 -2.88
C VAL A 115 14.95 3.50 -3.66
N GLU A 116 13.85 2.92 -3.26
CA GLU A 116 13.28 1.72 -3.88
C GLU A 116 12.41 2.06 -5.08
N ALA A 117 11.78 3.25 -5.05
CA ALA A 117 11.02 3.77 -6.16
C ALA A 117 11.15 5.29 -6.27
N THR A 118 10.88 5.82 -7.47
CA THR A 118 10.78 7.27 -7.72
C THR A 118 9.38 7.57 -8.26
N VAL A 119 8.69 8.52 -7.65
CA VAL A 119 7.38 9.01 -8.11
C VAL A 119 7.59 10.32 -8.86
N ILE A 120 7.35 10.33 -10.17
CA ILE A 120 7.35 11.55 -10.99
C ILE A 120 5.92 12.04 -11.12
N VAL A 121 5.63 13.16 -10.50
CA VAL A 121 4.29 13.74 -10.42
C VAL A 121 3.94 14.44 -11.73
N GLY A 122 2.93 13.96 -12.43
CA GLY A 122 2.42 14.50 -13.67
C GLY A 122 1.34 15.59 -13.48
N LYS A 123 0.79 16.05 -14.60
CA LYS A 123 -0.32 17.04 -14.62
C LYS A 123 -1.64 16.45 -14.11
N ASP A 124 -1.74 15.13 -14.09
CA ASP A 124 -2.88 14.35 -13.57
C ASP A 124 -2.97 14.30 -12.05
N PHE A 125 -2.05 14.94 -11.33
CA PHE A 125 -1.99 14.86 -9.85
C PHE A 125 -3.32 15.18 -9.17
N ASP A 126 -4.09 16.12 -9.69
CA ASP A 126 -5.40 16.47 -9.12
C ASP A 126 -6.45 15.36 -9.31
N LEU A 127 -6.18 14.35 -10.15
CA LEU A 127 -7.00 13.16 -10.35
C LEU A 127 -6.62 12.02 -9.41
N LEU A 128 -5.47 12.13 -8.73
CA LEU A 128 -5.01 11.14 -7.77
C LEU A 128 -6.01 11.03 -6.62
N ARG A 129 -6.59 9.84 -6.44
CA ARG A 129 -7.53 9.57 -5.36
C ARG A 129 -6.97 8.45 -4.50
N PRO A 130 -6.41 8.76 -3.33
CA PRO A 130 -5.96 7.74 -2.39
C PRO A 130 -7.07 6.75 -2.11
N VAL A 131 -6.76 5.47 -2.20
CA VAL A 131 -7.66 4.40 -1.82
C VAL A 131 -7.98 4.56 -0.34
N GLY A 132 -9.22 4.91 -0.01
CA GLY A 132 -9.68 5.15 1.38
C GLY A 132 -10.31 6.51 1.64
N GLN A 133 -10.17 7.50 0.74
CA GLN A 133 -10.85 8.79 0.84
C GLN A 133 -12.10 8.89 -0.06
N SER A 134 -12.68 7.75 -0.45
CA SER A 134 -13.95 7.72 -1.18
C SER A 134 -15.08 8.07 -0.22
N GLY A 135 -15.49 9.35 -0.22
CA GLY A 135 -16.80 9.75 0.25
C GLY A 135 -16.90 10.34 1.64
N ALA A 136 -16.28 11.49 1.87
CA ALA A 136 -16.85 12.47 2.80
C ALA A 136 -17.55 13.56 1.97
N LYS A 137 -18.86 13.41 1.81
CA LYS A 137 -19.80 14.49 1.48
C LYS A 137 -20.69 14.70 2.68
#